data_a4b2d3645bf5f4c63b859d034f5f0b9c
#
_entry.id   a4b2d3645bf5f4c63b859d034f5f0b9c
#
_cell.length_a   1.000
_cell.length_b   1.000
_cell.length_c   1.000
_cell.angle_alpha   90.00
_cell.angle_beta   90.00
_cell.angle_gamma   90.00
#
_symmetry.space_group_name_H-M   'P 1'
#
loop_
_entity.id
_entity.type
_entity.pdbx_description
1 polymer ?
#
loop_
_entity_poly.entity_id
_entity_poly.type
_entity_poly.pdbx_seq_one_letter_code
_entity_poly.pdbx_strand_id
1 'polypeptide(L)'
;MSVIIGDAIIAGQQREGLPDRVLNNNSWATIKEVADKSKGPNYWAVGDRKEVTLNGSVGYGDTARTFSNQKYWVYIIGFDHNSAKEGKGIAFQGFKTAQTGGVDIAVTATNYSSSSNGMVMNATKTNSGGWVGSAAHKTIMPQWKACFPSDLQAVIRSTTLYTDDVGNASTAASSVKASANEVYYLAEYEVFGSNRSANTNEPAQQAQYDYYKAGNSKKKYKSDNTSTAANWWLRSPDCSDGSYFCIVTSVGSANVSGAYYSHGSAPCFKV
;
A
#
# COMPACT_ATOMS: atom_id res chain seq x y z
N MET A 1 9.30 -6.45 53.14
CA MET A 1 8.34 -7.28 52.39
C MET A 1 7.62 -6.34 51.42
N SER A 2 7.98 -6.38 50.14
CA SER A 2 7.33 -5.56 49.12
C SER A 2 6.15 -6.34 48.59
N VAL A 3 4.96 -5.82 48.82
CA VAL A 3 3.72 -6.37 48.25
C VAL A 3 3.64 -5.93 46.80
N ILE A 4 3.77 -6.87 45.86
CA ILE A 4 3.41 -6.63 44.45
C ILE A 4 1.89 -6.71 44.37
N ILE A 5 1.25 -5.55 44.29
CA ILE A 5 -0.18 -5.48 43.95
C ILE A 5 -0.25 -5.63 42.43
N GLY A 6 -0.86 -6.72 41.97
CA GLY A 6 -1.03 -7.03 40.57
C GLY A 6 -1.75 -5.90 39.82
N ASP A 7 -1.31 -5.70 38.58
CA ASP A 7 -1.83 -4.72 37.63
C ASP A 7 -3.32 -5.00 37.28
N ALA A 8 -4.23 -4.57 38.14
CA ALA A 8 -5.64 -4.48 37.77
C ALA A 8 -5.79 -3.26 36.85
N ILE A 9 -5.96 -3.48 35.55
CA ILE A 9 -6.33 -2.42 34.59
C ILE A 9 -7.78 -2.04 34.91
N ILE A 10 -7.97 -0.89 35.52
CA ILE A 10 -9.30 -0.27 35.65
C ILE A 10 -9.64 0.25 34.25
N ALA A 11 -10.71 -0.29 33.66
CA ALA A 11 -11.21 0.16 32.37
C ALA A 11 -11.43 1.69 32.40
N GLY A 12 -10.68 2.43 31.54
CA GLY A 12 -10.84 3.88 31.37
C GLY A 12 -9.66 4.76 31.80
N GLN A 13 -8.63 4.25 32.45
CA GLN A 13 -7.42 5.04 32.74
C GLN A 13 -6.31 4.69 31.74
N GLN A 14 -6.00 5.61 30.80
CA GLN A 14 -4.74 5.57 30.05
C GLN A 14 -3.59 5.77 31.06
N ARG A 15 -2.65 4.83 31.08
CA ARG A 15 -1.35 5.07 31.72
C ARG A 15 -0.61 6.12 30.88
N GLU A 16 -0.27 7.26 31.49
CA GLU A 16 0.57 8.26 30.82
C GLU A 16 1.82 7.58 30.22
N GLY A 17 2.01 7.79 28.92
CA GLY A 17 3.16 7.29 28.18
C GLY A 17 3.00 5.91 27.48
N LEU A 18 1.87 5.20 27.61
CA LEU A 18 1.62 3.97 26.85
C LEU A 18 0.71 4.23 25.63
N PRO A 19 0.97 3.55 24.49
CA PRO A 19 0.09 3.63 23.33
C PRO A 19 -1.34 3.15 23.66
N ASP A 20 -2.33 3.85 23.10
CA ASP A 20 -3.73 3.42 23.17
C ASP A 20 -3.94 2.13 22.36
N ARG A 21 -4.78 1.23 22.86
CA ARG A 21 -5.14 -0.01 22.18
C ARG A 21 -5.96 0.22 20.90
N VAL A 22 -6.67 1.32 20.81
CA VAL A 22 -7.33 1.74 19.58
C VAL A 22 -6.31 2.50 18.73
N LEU A 23 -5.88 1.91 17.63
CA LEU A 23 -4.83 2.47 16.77
C LEU A 23 -5.10 3.94 16.40
N ASN A 24 -6.37 4.27 16.11
CA ASN A 24 -6.77 5.62 15.69
C ASN A 24 -6.52 6.70 16.75
N ASN A 25 -6.51 6.36 18.02
CA ASN A 25 -6.32 7.32 19.11
C ASN A 25 -4.85 7.75 19.30
N ASN A 26 -3.92 7.10 18.60
CA ASN A 26 -2.50 7.40 18.70
C ASN A 26 -2.06 8.43 17.66
N SER A 27 -1.09 9.27 17.99
CA SER A 27 -0.39 10.12 17.02
C SER A 27 0.45 9.25 16.07
N TRP A 28 0.78 9.76 14.90
CA TRP A 28 1.72 9.08 13.99
C TRP A 28 3.13 8.95 14.61
N ALA A 29 3.55 9.92 15.42
CA ALA A 29 4.81 9.85 16.17
C ALA A 29 4.81 8.66 17.16
N THR A 30 3.73 8.47 17.93
CA THR A 30 3.58 7.32 18.84
C THR A 30 3.61 5.99 18.08
N ILE A 31 2.92 5.92 16.95
CA ILE A 31 2.92 4.71 16.11
C ILE A 31 4.33 4.40 15.61
N LYS A 32 5.08 5.43 15.19
CA LYS A 32 6.48 5.28 14.78
C LYS A 32 7.37 4.76 15.90
N GLU A 33 7.26 5.31 17.12
CA GLU A 33 8.04 4.82 18.27
C GLU A 33 7.79 3.33 18.56
N VAL A 34 6.54 2.89 18.46
CA VAL A 34 6.17 1.48 18.64
C VAL A 34 6.74 0.63 17.51
N ALA A 35 6.69 1.13 16.28
CA ALA A 35 7.23 0.45 15.10
C ALA A 35 8.76 0.31 15.18
N ASP A 36 9.49 1.38 15.57
CA ASP A 36 10.94 1.36 15.74
C ASP A 36 11.42 0.31 16.75
N LYS A 37 10.58 0.04 17.76
CA LYS A 37 10.84 -0.97 18.80
C LYS A 37 10.33 -2.38 18.43
N SER A 38 9.76 -2.56 17.24
CA SER A 38 9.10 -3.81 16.80
C SER A 38 8.02 -4.30 17.77
N LYS A 39 7.30 -3.38 18.42
CA LYS A 39 6.27 -3.69 19.43
C LYS A 39 4.84 -3.53 18.93
N GLY A 40 4.65 -3.34 17.61
CA GLY A 40 3.31 -3.19 17.01
C GLY A 40 2.33 -4.27 17.45
N PRO A 41 2.66 -5.57 17.37
CA PRO A 41 1.76 -6.65 17.76
C PRO A 41 1.37 -6.67 19.24
N ASN A 42 2.10 -5.96 20.11
CA ASN A 42 1.74 -5.85 21.54
C ASN A 42 0.54 -4.92 21.77
N TYR A 43 0.23 -4.05 20.82
CA TYR A 43 -0.79 -3.01 20.94
C TYR A 43 -1.90 -3.16 19.90
N TRP A 44 -1.58 -3.51 18.67
CA TRP A 44 -2.49 -3.50 17.53
C TRP A 44 -2.44 -4.81 16.75
N ALA A 45 -3.47 -5.04 15.94
CA ALA A 45 -3.61 -6.20 15.08
C ALA A 45 -3.54 -5.80 13.59
N VAL A 46 -3.21 -6.77 12.74
CA VAL A 46 -3.38 -6.65 11.28
C VAL A 46 -4.85 -6.37 10.98
N GLY A 47 -5.12 -5.34 10.18
CA GLY A 47 -6.47 -4.86 9.89
C GLY A 47 -6.95 -3.67 10.73
N ASP A 48 -6.26 -3.34 11.85
CA ASP A 48 -6.55 -2.13 12.62
C ASP A 48 -6.35 -0.88 11.75
N ARG A 49 -7.18 0.15 11.99
CA ARG A 49 -7.33 1.28 11.08
C ARG A 49 -7.03 2.61 11.78
N LYS A 50 -6.45 3.52 10.98
CA LYS A 50 -6.25 4.91 11.38
C LYS A 50 -6.79 5.83 10.32
N GLU A 51 -7.53 6.87 10.75
CA GLU A 51 -8.04 7.91 9.87
C GLU A 51 -6.88 8.75 9.30
N VAL A 52 -6.98 9.07 8.03
CA VAL A 52 -6.16 10.05 7.34
C VAL A 52 -7.04 11.03 6.59
N THR A 53 -6.69 12.32 6.66
CA THR A 53 -7.36 13.37 5.90
C THR A 53 -6.49 13.77 4.71
N LEU A 54 -6.99 13.51 3.50
CA LEU A 54 -6.26 13.78 2.27
C LEU A 54 -6.55 15.17 1.74
N ASN A 55 -5.50 15.86 1.29
CA ASN A 55 -5.58 17.14 0.58
C ASN A 55 -4.59 17.15 -0.58
N GLY A 56 -4.98 17.74 -1.72
CA GLY A 56 -4.15 17.79 -2.92
C GLY A 56 -4.68 16.94 -4.06
N SER A 57 -3.83 16.60 -5.01
CA SER A 57 -4.24 15.88 -6.22
C SER A 57 -3.27 14.73 -6.52
N VAL A 58 -3.81 13.62 -7.01
CA VAL A 58 -3.06 12.42 -7.42
C VAL A 58 -3.53 11.98 -8.79
N GLY A 59 -2.59 11.71 -9.68
CA GLY A 59 -2.82 11.21 -11.02
C GLY A 59 -1.89 11.81 -12.04
N TYR A 60 -1.78 11.17 -13.19
CA TYR A 60 -0.97 11.62 -14.32
C TYR A 60 -1.85 12.42 -15.30
N GLY A 61 -1.36 13.56 -15.77
CA GLY A 61 -2.10 14.43 -16.71
C GLY A 61 -3.34 15.11 -16.09
N ASP A 62 -4.31 15.45 -16.94
CA ASP A 62 -5.42 16.35 -16.61
C ASP A 62 -6.58 15.70 -15.86
N THR A 63 -6.53 14.39 -15.62
CA THR A 63 -7.63 13.63 -14.99
C THR A 63 -7.28 13.16 -13.57
N ALA A 64 -6.41 13.92 -12.89
CA ALA A 64 -6.05 13.64 -11.50
C ALA A 64 -7.27 13.66 -10.56
N ARG A 65 -7.24 12.83 -9.54
CA ARG A 65 -8.21 12.87 -8.45
C ARG A 65 -7.80 13.95 -7.44
N THR A 66 -8.65 14.91 -7.20
CA THR A 66 -8.43 15.97 -6.22
C THR A 66 -9.15 15.66 -4.91
N PHE A 67 -8.49 15.92 -3.80
CA PHE A 67 -8.99 15.78 -2.44
C PHE A 67 -9.04 17.15 -1.76
N SER A 68 -10.11 17.40 -1.02
CA SER A 68 -10.28 18.56 -0.13
C SER A 68 -10.85 18.07 1.19
N ASN A 69 -9.99 17.94 2.19
CA ASN A 69 -10.33 17.37 3.51
C ASN A 69 -11.06 16.02 3.44
N GLN A 70 -10.69 15.20 2.45
CA GLN A 70 -11.31 13.89 2.26
C GLN A 70 -10.77 12.90 3.29
N LYS A 71 -11.67 12.32 4.09
CA LYS A 71 -11.32 11.34 5.12
C LYS A 71 -11.42 9.91 4.59
N TYR A 72 -10.38 9.13 4.84
CA TYR A 72 -10.32 7.68 4.61
C TYR A 72 -9.58 6.99 5.76
N TRP A 73 -9.58 5.68 5.75
CA TRP A 73 -8.93 4.84 6.75
C TRP A 73 -7.83 4.02 6.10
N VAL A 74 -6.58 4.24 6.50
CA VAL A 74 -5.49 3.31 6.22
C VAL A 74 -5.52 2.17 7.23
N TYR A 75 -5.05 0.99 6.86
CA TYR A 75 -5.10 -0.18 7.72
C TYR A 75 -3.77 -0.94 7.72
N ILE A 76 -3.45 -1.54 8.86
CA ILE A 76 -2.24 -2.35 9.02
C ILE A 76 -2.34 -3.60 8.15
N ILE A 77 -1.33 -3.84 7.32
CA ILE A 77 -1.22 -5.06 6.49
C ILE A 77 -0.13 -6.00 6.96
N GLY A 78 0.79 -5.55 7.81
CA GLY A 78 1.82 -6.38 8.41
C GLY A 78 2.72 -5.61 9.38
N PHE A 79 3.34 -6.36 10.27
CA PHE A 79 4.35 -5.88 11.21
C PHE A 79 5.71 -6.47 10.84
N ASP A 80 6.75 -5.64 10.80
CA ASP A 80 8.13 -6.05 10.45
C ASP A 80 8.18 -6.97 9.21
N HIS A 81 7.29 -6.69 8.25
CA HIS A 81 7.13 -7.48 7.03
C HIS A 81 8.47 -7.59 6.30
N ASN A 82 8.89 -8.82 6.01
CA ASN A 82 10.13 -9.14 5.29
C ASN A 82 11.35 -8.33 5.81
N SER A 83 11.45 -8.16 7.13
CA SER A 83 12.31 -7.17 7.77
C SER A 83 13.80 -7.32 7.47
N ALA A 84 14.26 -8.55 7.16
CA ALA A 84 15.64 -8.81 6.77
C ALA A 84 16.05 -8.11 5.46
N LYS A 85 15.06 -7.81 4.59
CA LYS A 85 15.26 -7.16 3.28
C LYS A 85 14.70 -5.74 3.22
N GLU A 86 13.53 -5.54 3.81
CA GLU A 86 12.76 -4.29 3.73
C GLU A 86 12.95 -3.36 4.93
N GLY A 87 13.63 -3.85 5.97
CA GLY A 87 13.69 -3.16 7.26
C GLY A 87 12.42 -3.35 8.10
N LYS A 88 12.52 -3.00 9.38
CA LYS A 88 11.43 -3.08 10.35
C LYS A 88 10.38 -2.00 10.09
N GLY A 89 9.23 -2.13 10.74
CA GLY A 89 8.17 -1.12 10.72
C GLY A 89 6.77 -1.70 10.64
N ILE A 90 5.78 -0.84 10.74
CA ILE A 90 4.37 -1.18 10.55
C ILE A 90 3.97 -0.76 9.13
N ALA A 91 3.55 -1.73 8.32
CA ALA A 91 3.12 -1.50 6.96
C ALA A 91 1.61 -1.22 6.91
N PHE A 92 1.24 -0.15 6.22
CA PHE A 92 -0.13 0.27 6.00
C PHE A 92 -0.50 0.22 4.53
N GLN A 93 -1.78 -0.02 4.25
CA GLN A 93 -2.37 0.15 2.93
C GLN A 93 -3.59 1.08 3.00
N GLY A 94 -3.79 1.91 1.99
CA GLY A 94 -5.00 2.69 1.75
C GLY A 94 -5.96 1.93 0.81
N PHE A 95 -7.22 2.05 0.93
CA PHE A 95 -7.99 2.74 1.96
C PHE A 95 -9.25 1.93 2.30
N LYS A 96 -9.88 2.26 3.42
CA LYS A 96 -11.24 1.82 3.77
C LYS A 96 -12.13 3.05 4.02
N THR A 97 -13.45 2.88 3.90
CA THR A 97 -14.39 3.99 4.03
C THR A 97 -14.81 4.28 5.47
N ALA A 98 -14.56 3.38 6.41
CA ALA A 98 -14.93 3.55 7.81
C ALA A 98 -13.95 2.84 8.75
N GLN A 99 -13.93 3.25 10.03
CA GLN A 99 -13.12 2.61 11.08
C GLN A 99 -13.54 1.16 11.33
N THR A 100 -14.84 0.92 11.37
CA THR A 100 -15.41 -0.42 11.54
C THR A 100 -16.37 -0.69 10.38
N GLY A 101 -16.38 -1.92 9.87
CA GLY A 101 -17.14 -2.22 8.66
C GLY A 101 -16.62 -1.45 7.45
N GLY A 102 -17.50 -0.91 6.63
CA GLY A 102 -17.14 -0.15 5.43
C GLY A 102 -16.60 -1.03 4.29
N VAL A 103 -16.13 -0.38 3.24
CA VAL A 103 -15.65 -1.03 2.01
C VAL A 103 -14.17 -0.73 1.80
N ASP A 104 -13.45 -1.70 1.26
CA ASP A 104 -12.09 -1.51 0.75
C ASP A 104 -12.18 -0.77 -0.58
N ILE A 105 -11.52 0.37 -0.70
CA ILE A 105 -11.50 1.15 -1.92
C ILE A 105 -10.11 1.22 -2.53
N ALA A 106 -10.07 1.29 -3.85
CA ALA A 106 -8.95 1.80 -4.61
C ALA A 106 -9.37 3.16 -5.19
N VAL A 107 -8.55 4.18 -4.98
CA VAL A 107 -8.86 5.51 -5.48
C VAL A 107 -8.78 5.52 -6.99
N THR A 108 -9.85 6.00 -7.62
CA THR A 108 -9.97 6.09 -9.08
C THR A 108 -9.93 7.54 -9.53
N ALA A 109 -9.29 7.79 -10.67
CA ALA A 109 -9.41 9.05 -11.40
C ALA A 109 -10.78 9.15 -12.09
N THR A 110 -11.13 10.34 -12.56
CA THR A 110 -12.42 10.58 -13.26
C THR A 110 -12.52 9.80 -14.57
N ASN A 111 -11.39 9.44 -15.17
CA ASN A 111 -11.28 8.67 -16.42
C ASN A 111 -11.01 7.18 -16.22
N TYR A 112 -11.52 6.58 -15.15
CA TYR A 112 -11.32 5.14 -14.90
C TYR A 112 -11.57 4.28 -16.16
N SER A 113 -10.65 3.36 -16.44
CA SER A 113 -10.56 2.50 -17.64
C SER A 113 -10.26 3.23 -18.96
N SER A 114 -10.04 4.54 -18.97
CA SER A 114 -9.49 5.25 -20.12
C SER A 114 -7.96 5.20 -20.14
N SER A 115 -7.32 5.74 -21.16
CA SER A 115 -5.88 5.62 -21.36
C SER A 115 -5.10 6.93 -21.18
N SER A 116 -3.83 6.82 -20.94
CA SER A 116 -2.80 7.88 -20.97
C SER A 116 -2.82 8.92 -19.86
N ASN A 117 -3.87 8.97 -19.05
CA ASN A 117 -4.04 9.94 -17.96
C ASN A 117 -4.63 9.26 -16.71
N GLY A 118 -4.59 9.92 -15.56
CA GLY A 118 -5.19 9.46 -14.31
C GLY A 118 -4.30 8.49 -13.53
N MET A 119 -4.86 7.42 -13.00
CA MET A 119 -4.11 6.43 -12.20
C MET A 119 -3.49 5.36 -13.12
N VAL A 120 -2.50 5.76 -13.93
CA VAL A 120 -1.78 4.90 -14.87
C VAL A 120 -0.46 4.39 -14.30
N MET A 121 0.05 3.28 -14.81
CA MET A 121 1.45 2.90 -14.55
C MET A 121 2.40 3.70 -15.43
N ASN A 122 2.06 3.92 -16.71
CA ASN A 122 2.77 4.78 -17.65
C ASN A 122 1.78 5.51 -18.57
N ALA A 123 2.18 6.65 -19.11
CA ALA A 123 1.37 7.39 -20.09
C ALA A 123 1.25 6.65 -21.45
N THR A 124 2.17 5.73 -21.72
CA THR A 124 2.22 4.92 -22.93
C THR A 124 2.13 3.43 -22.59
N LYS A 125 1.79 2.62 -23.60
CA LYS A 125 1.63 1.17 -23.46
C LYS A 125 2.99 0.48 -23.39
N THR A 126 3.73 0.66 -22.28
CA THR A 126 5.02 0.01 -22.03
C THR A 126 5.25 -0.20 -20.55
N ASN A 127 5.92 -1.30 -20.19
CA ASN A 127 6.45 -1.55 -18.85
C ASN A 127 7.99 -1.42 -18.80
N SER A 128 8.59 -0.85 -19.84
CA SER A 128 10.04 -0.63 -19.92
C SER A 128 10.55 0.19 -18.73
N GLY A 129 11.64 -0.27 -18.12
CA GLY A 129 12.19 0.30 -16.90
C GLY A 129 11.47 -0.20 -15.62
N GLY A 130 10.53 -1.14 -15.76
CA GLY A 130 9.85 -1.78 -14.63
C GLY A 130 9.18 -0.79 -13.69
N TRP A 131 9.16 -1.14 -12.38
CA TRP A 131 8.55 -0.29 -11.36
C TRP A 131 9.24 1.08 -11.26
N VAL A 132 10.56 1.10 -11.09
CA VAL A 132 11.33 2.34 -10.88
C VAL A 132 11.27 3.27 -12.10
N GLY A 133 11.18 2.70 -13.31
CA GLY A 133 11.01 3.44 -14.56
C GLY A 133 9.62 4.06 -14.74
N SER A 134 8.60 3.55 -14.03
CA SER A 134 7.20 3.90 -14.28
C SER A 134 6.83 5.34 -13.87
N ALA A 135 5.83 5.91 -14.54
CA ALA A 135 5.21 7.18 -14.14
C ALA A 135 4.50 7.06 -12.79
N ALA A 136 3.99 5.88 -12.47
CA ALA A 136 3.40 5.61 -11.15
C ALA A 136 4.42 5.85 -10.04
N HIS A 137 5.61 5.27 -10.14
CA HIS A 137 6.68 5.45 -9.15
C HIS A 137 7.18 6.90 -9.12
N LYS A 138 7.46 7.50 -10.28
CA LYS A 138 8.10 8.82 -10.38
C LYS A 138 7.19 10.00 -10.10
N THR A 139 5.88 9.84 -10.32
CA THR A 139 4.91 10.95 -10.26
C THR A 139 3.80 10.66 -9.26
N ILE A 140 3.10 9.51 -9.39
CA ILE A 140 1.89 9.23 -8.60
C ILE A 140 2.24 8.94 -7.13
N MET A 141 3.30 8.20 -6.85
CA MET A 141 3.69 7.90 -5.46
C MET A 141 4.13 9.14 -4.67
N PRO A 142 4.98 10.06 -5.21
CA PRO A 142 5.25 11.34 -4.57
C PRO A 142 4.00 12.20 -4.32
N GLN A 143 3.05 12.22 -5.27
CA GLN A 143 1.77 12.93 -5.09
C GLN A 143 0.95 12.33 -3.94
N TRP A 144 0.90 10.99 -3.81
CA TRP A 144 0.27 10.34 -2.66
C TRP A 144 0.88 10.78 -1.35
N LYS A 145 2.22 10.78 -1.23
CA LYS A 145 2.90 11.26 -0.03
C LYS A 145 2.50 12.71 0.28
N ALA A 146 2.50 13.58 -0.72
CA ALA A 146 2.11 14.98 -0.57
C ALA A 146 0.65 15.19 -0.16
N CYS A 147 -0.25 14.26 -0.50
CA CYS A 147 -1.66 14.31 -0.09
C CYS A 147 -1.91 13.87 1.36
N PHE A 148 -0.98 13.15 1.98
CA PHE A 148 -1.10 12.75 3.39
C PHE A 148 -0.90 13.93 4.35
N PRO A 149 -1.44 13.85 5.59
CA PRO A 149 -1.16 14.84 6.63
C PRO A 149 0.34 14.96 6.92
N SER A 150 0.80 16.15 7.28
CA SER A 150 2.24 16.45 7.49
C SER A 150 2.87 15.60 8.59
N ASP A 151 2.14 15.27 9.65
CA ASP A 151 2.60 14.39 10.73
C ASP A 151 2.78 12.95 10.28
N LEU A 152 1.95 12.46 9.33
CA LEU A 152 2.17 11.17 8.67
C LEU A 152 3.38 11.24 7.72
N GLN A 153 3.47 12.28 6.88
CA GLN A 153 4.60 12.44 5.96
C GLN A 153 5.95 12.39 6.68
N ALA A 154 6.03 12.99 7.88
CA ALA A 154 7.25 13.07 8.69
C ALA A 154 7.73 11.70 9.23
N VAL A 155 6.85 10.71 9.31
CA VAL A 155 7.17 9.38 9.88
C VAL A 155 7.22 8.26 8.85
N ILE A 156 6.77 8.50 7.62
CA ILE A 156 6.92 7.54 6.52
C ILE A 156 8.41 7.29 6.29
N ARG A 157 8.80 6.02 6.35
CA ARG A 157 10.19 5.63 6.14
C ARG A 157 10.45 5.15 4.72
N SER A 158 11.68 5.34 4.27
CA SER A 158 12.16 4.68 3.06
C SER A 158 12.24 3.18 3.30
N THR A 159 11.56 2.42 2.43
CA THR A 159 11.50 0.96 2.47
C THR A 159 12.23 0.41 1.25
N THR A 160 13.15 -0.53 1.46
CA THR A 160 13.79 -1.24 0.36
C THR A 160 12.85 -2.28 -0.20
N LEU A 161 12.45 -2.13 -1.45
CA LEU A 161 11.60 -3.10 -2.16
C LEU A 161 12.38 -3.73 -3.30
N TYR A 162 12.05 -4.99 -3.59
CA TYR A 162 12.63 -5.74 -4.70
C TYR A 162 11.55 -5.97 -5.74
N THR A 163 11.78 -5.55 -6.97
CA THR A 163 10.84 -5.67 -8.08
C THR A 163 11.62 -5.77 -9.38
N ASP A 164 11.02 -6.30 -10.43
CA ASP A 164 11.61 -6.20 -11.76
C ASP A 164 11.66 -4.73 -12.19
N ASP A 165 12.88 -4.20 -12.31
CA ASP A 165 13.17 -2.81 -12.68
C ASP A 165 13.64 -2.68 -14.14
N VAL A 166 13.49 -3.73 -14.94
CA VAL A 166 13.79 -3.73 -16.37
C VAL A 166 12.50 -3.73 -17.19
N GLY A 167 11.52 -4.54 -16.83
CA GLY A 167 10.32 -4.77 -17.64
C GLY A 167 10.65 -5.44 -18.98
N ASN A 168 9.96 -5.03 -20.06
CA ASN A 168 10.17 -5.54 -21.43
C ASN A 168 10.11 -7.08 -21.51
N ALA A 169 9.14 -7.67 -20.81
CA ALA A 169 8.99 -9.13 -20.73
C ALA A 169 10.25 -9.84 -20.17
N SER A 170 10.98 -9.21 -19.26
CA SER A 170 12.16 -9.83 -18.65
C SER A 170 11.79 -10.93 -17.68
N THR A 171 12.47 -12.07 -17.79
CA THR A 171 12.40 -13.19 -16.84
C THR A 171 13.70 -13.39 -16.08
N ALA A 172 14.69 -12.50 -16.28
CA ALA A 172 16.00 -12.63 -15.67
C ALA A 172 15.95 -12.33 -14.16
N ALA A 173 16.68 -13.11 -13.38
CA ALA A 173 16.85 -12.85 -11.95
C ALA A 173 17.53 -11.50 -11.68
N SER A 174 18.47 -11.09 -12.55
CA SER A 174 19.19 -9.81 -12.49
C SER A 174 18.28 -8.60 -12.73
N SER A 175 17.08 -8.78 -13.26
CA SER A 175 16.07 -7.72 -13.40
C SER A 175 15.40 -7.36 -12.09
N VAL A 176 15.34 -8.30 -11.12
CA VAL A 176 14.77 -8.07 -9.81
C VAL A 176 15.80 -7.34 -8.94
N LYS A 177 15.58 -6.04 -8.74
CA LYS A 177 16.52 -5.14 -8.07
C LYS A 177 15.90 -4.47 -6.85
N ALA A 178 16.78 -4.08 -5.93
CA ALA A 178 16.42 -3.27 -4.78
C ALA A 178 16.19 -1.82 -5.20
N SER A 179 15.12 -1.21 -4.69
CA SER A 179 14.84 0.22 -4.83
C SER A 179 14.30 0.79 -3.52
N ALA A 180 14.56 2.09 -3.28
CA ALA A 180 14.07 2.80 -2.10
C ALA A 180 12.70 3.42 -2.40
N ASN A 181 11.71 3.19 -1.52
CA ASN A 181 10.33 3.60 -1.73
C ASN A 181 9.73 4.13 -0.42
N GLU A 182 9.11 5.29 -0.44
CA GLU A 182 8.37 5.83 0.71
C GLU A 182 6.88 5.47 0.62
N VAL A 183 6.28 5.71 -0.55
CA VAL A 183 4.94 5.24 -0.90
C VAL A 183 5.06 4.35 -2.12
N TYR A 184 4.28 3.26 -2.17
CA TYR A 184 4.43 2.24 -3.22
C TYR A 184 3.13 1.47 -3.44
N TYR A 185 3.05 0.74 -4.56
CA TYR A 185 2.08 -0.33 -4.76
C TYR A 185 2.67 -1.66 -4.28
N LEU A 186 1.81 -2.60 -3.89
CA LEU A 186 2.22 -3.97 -3.61
C LEU A 186 2.63 -4.71 -4.89
N ALA A 187 3.52 -5.70 -4.76
CA ALA A 187 3.84 -6.64 -5.82
C ALA A 187 2.78 -7.76 -5.91
N GLU A 188 2.79 -8.52 -7.00
CA GLU A 188 1.87 -9.63 -7.18
C GLU A 188 2.03 -10.69 -6.08
N TYR A 189 3.27 -11.10 -5.78
CA TYR A 189 3.56 -12.07 -4.74
C TYR A 189 3.12 -11.60 -3.35
N GLU A 190 3.30 -10.32 -3.05
CA GLU A 190 2.93 -9.72 -1.75
C GLU A 190 1.43 -9.78 -1.46
N VAL A 191 0.60 -9.83 -2.52
CA VAL A 191 -0.86 -9.94 -2.41
C VAL A 191 -1.32 -11.40 -2.48
N PHE A 192 -0.75 -12.20 -3.38
CA PHE A 192 -1.28 -13.52 -3.69
C PHE A 192 -0.49 -14.69 -3.06
N GLY A 193 0.76 -14.47 -2.63
CA GLY A 193 1.67 -15.54 -2.20
C GLY A 193 2.14 -16.43 -3.33
N SER A 194 1.87 -16.04 -4.57
CA SER A 194 2.30 -16.67 -5.81
C SER A 194 2.33 -15.63 -6.93
N ASN A 195 3.18 -15.84 -7.93
CA ASN A 195 3.18 -15.05 -9.15
C ASN A 195 2.44 -15.79 -10.26
N ARG A 196 1.58 -15.06 -10.96
CA ARG A 196 0.93 -15.51 -12.21
C ARG A 196 1.64 -14.88 -13.42
N SER A 197 1.97 -13.60 -13.32
CA SER A 197 2.44 -12.80 -14.46
C SER A 197 3.71 -12.01 -14.15
N ALA A 198 4.04 -11.77 -12.88
CA ALA A 198 5.27 -11.12 -12.48
C ALA A 198 6.50 -12.01 -12.68
N ASN A 199 7.69 -11.40 -12.74
CA ASN A 199 8.95 -12.12 -12.85
C ASN A 199 9.05 -13.22 -11.77
N THR A 200 9.32 -14.45 -12.20
CA THR A 200 9.35 -15.64 -11.34
C THR A 200 10.46 -15.62 -10.27
N ASN A 201 11.36 -14.66 -10.33
CA ASN A 201 12.42 -14.47 -9.33
C ASN A 201 12.03 -13.45 -8.23
N GLU A 202 10.93 -12.71 -8.37
CA GLU A 202 10.44 -11.80 -7.32
C GLU A 202 10.14 -12.53 -6.00
N PRO A 203 9.53 -13.73 -5.96
CA PRO A 203 9.24 -14.45 -4.73
C PRO A 203 10.46 -14.75 -3.85
N ALA A 204 11.65 -14.89 -4.44
CA ALA A 204 12.90 -15.10 -3.68
C ALA A 204 13.29 -13.86 -2.84
N GLN A 205 12.74 -12.70 -3.15
CA GLN A 205 13.03 -11.43 -2.48
C GLN A 205 11.84 -10.86 -1.70
N GLN A 206 10.64 -11.35 -1.95
CA GLN A 206 9.38 -10.83 -1.41
C GLN A 206 8.75 -11.82 -0.43
N ALA A 207 7.78 -11.36 0.35
CA ALA A 207 6.92 -12.18 1.20
C ALA A 207 5.46 -11.74 1.03
N GLN A 208 4.51 -12.65 1.24
CA GLN A 208 3.10 -12.28 1.25
C GLN A 208 2.77 -11.52 2.54
N TYR A 209 2.09 -10.38 2.44
CA TYR A 209 1.64 -9.62 3.62
C TYR A 209 0.65 -10.41 4.46
N ASP A 210 0.78 -10.33 5.78
CA ASP A 210 -0.05 -11.07 6.74
C ASP A 210 -1.55 -10.82 6.53
N TYR A 211 -1.94 -9.59 6.17
CA TYR A 211 -3.33 -9.26 5.84
C TYR A 211 -3.90 -10.16 4.75
N TYR A 212 -3.16 -10.36 3.66
CA TYR A 212 -3.61 -11.19 2.55
C TYR A 212 -3.41 -12.68 2.79
N LYS A 213 -2.38 -13.05 3.54
CA LYS A 213 -2.12 -14.43 3.98
C LYS A 213 -3.24 -14.95 4.90
N ALA A 214 -3.84 -14.07 5.69
CA ALA A 214 -5.01 -14.38 6.53
C ALA A 214 -6.33 -14.57 5.74
N GLY A 215 -6.31 -14.47 4.40
CA GLY A 215 -7.48 -14.67 3.54
C GLY A 215 -8.38 -13.44 3.39
N ASN A 216 -7.95 -12.27 3.83
CA ASN A 216 -8.74 -11.06 3.64
C ASN A 216 -8.97 -10.76 2.16
N SER A 217 -10.10 -10.10 1.87
CA SER A 217 -10.52 -9.78 0.51
C SER A 217 -9.47 -8.94 -0.22
N LYS A 218 -9.22 -9.31 -1.47
CA LYS A 218 -8.40 -8.54 -2.40
C LYS A 218 -9.25 -7.60 -3.27
N LYS A 219 -10.59 -7.78 -3.23
CA LYS A 219 -11.52 -6.95 -3.98
C LYS A 219 -11.57 -5.55 -3.39
N LYS A 220 -11.46 -4.54 -4.23
CA LYS A 220 -11.62 -3.14 -3.87
C LYS A 220 -12.68 -2.48 -4.75
N TYR A 221 -13.28 -1.41 -4.24
CA TYR A 221 -14.32 -0.66 -4.91
C TYR A 221 -13.81 0.72 -5.33
N LYS A 222 -14.47 1.34 -6.28
CA LYS A 222 -14.13 2.71 -6.69
C LYS A 222 -14.37 3.70 -5.55
N SER A 223 -13.50 4.69 -5.43
CA SER A 223 -13.62 5.72 -4.39
C SER A 223 -14.82 6.66 -4.58
N ASP A 224 -15.29 6.81 -5.80
CA ASP A 224 -16.43 7.66 -6.18
C ASP A 224 -17.74 6.88 -6.34
N ASN A 225 -17.67 5.55 -6.36
CA ASN A 225 -18.83 4.66 -6.41
C ASN A 225 -18.52 3.33 -5.71
N THR A 226 -18.74 3.31 -4.42
CA THR A 226 -18.43 2.14 -3.56
C THR A 226 -19.31 0.90 -3.81
N SER A 227 -20.28 0.98 -4.72
CA SER A 227 -21.04 -0.17 -5.21
C SER A 227 -20.39 -0.84 -6.43
N THR A 228 -19.43 -0.18 -7.07
CA THR A 228 -18.74 -0.67 -8.28
C THR A 228 -17.32 -1.10 -7.93
N ALA A 229 -17.02 -2.38 -8.13
CA ALA A 229 -15.68 -2.90 -7.92
C ALA A 229 -14.69 -2.39 -8.99
N ALA A 230 -13.44 -2.22 -8.61
CA ALA A 230 -12.37 -1.70 -9.45
C ALA A 230 -11.23 -2.71 -9.60
N ASN A 231 -10.62 -2.73 -10.79
CA ASN A 231 -9.26 -3.23 -10.92
C ASN A 231 -8.31 -2.24 -10.22
N TRP A 232 -7.25 -2.73 -9.58
CA TRP A 232 -6.26 -1.86 -8.96
C TRP A 232 -4.83 -2.35 -9.23
N TRP A 233 -3.92 -1.40 -9.32
CA TRP A 233 -2.55 -1.63 -9.72
C TRP A 233 -1.69 -2.34 -8.68
N LEU A 234 -0.83 -3.21 -9.19
CA LEU A 234 0.34 -3.75 -8.51
C LEU A 234 1.61 -3.23 -9.19
N ARG A 235 2.75 -3.23 -8.48
CA ARG A 235 4.01 -2.66 -9.02
C ARG A 235 4.75 -3.61 -9.96
N SER A 236 4.49 -4.92 -9.91
CA SER A 236 5.20 -5.90 -10.73
C SER A 236 4.86 -5.73 -12.21
N PRO A 237 5.84 -5.54 -13.11
CA PRO A 237 5.59 -5.61 -14.55
C PRO A 237 5.29 -7.06 -14.97
N ASP A 238 4.56 -7.21 -16.05
CA ASP A 238 4.34 -8.52 -16.68
C ASP A 238 5.66 -9.00 -17.32
N CYS A 239 6.06 -10.22 -16.98
CA CYS A 239 7.27 -10.85 -17.51
C CYS A 239 7.07 -11.57 -18.86
N SER A 240 5.86 -11.54 -19.40
CA SER A 240 5.54 -12.15 -20.71
C SER A 240 5.22 -11.12 -21.81
N ASP A 241 4.88 -9.89 -21.43
CA ASP A 241 4.57 -8.80 -22.37
C ASP A 241 5.10 -7.45 -21.86
N GLY A 242 5.89 -6.77 -22.69
CA GLY A 242 6.49 -5.47 -22.38
C GLY A 242 5.52 -4.29 -22.29
N SER A 243 4.20 -4.54 -22.36
CA SER A 243 3.14 -3.53 -22.38
C SER A 243 2.32 -3.46 -21.10
N TYR A 244 2.44 -4.46 -20.21
CA TYR A 244 1.51 -4.66 -19.11
C TYR A 244 2.19 -4.59 -17.73
N PHE A 245 1.39 -4.21 -16.72
CA PHE A 245 1.68 -4.41 -15.30
C PHE A 245 0.60 -5.29 -14.65
N CYS A 246 0.97 -5.96 -13.56
CA CYS A 246 0.06 -6.77 -12.77
C CYS A 246 -1.03 -5.91 -12.12
N ILE A 247 -2.23 -6.47 -12.02
CA ILE A 247 -3.37 -5.89 -11.32
C ILE A 247 -4.05 -6.93 -10.45
N VAL A 248 -4.79 -6.46 -9.47
CA VAL A 248 -5.91 -7.22 -8.89
C VAL A 248 -7.17 -6.81 -9.61
N THR A 249 -7.92 -7.78 -10.12
CA THR A 249 -9.17 -7.52 -10.84
C THR A 249 -10.31 -7.10 -9.90
N SER A 250 -11.39 -6.58 -10.47
CA SER A 250 -12.62 -6.25 -9.74
C SER A 250 -13.27 -7.43 -9.00
N VAL A 251 -12.89 -8.66 -9.32
CA VAL A 251 -13.32 -9.87 -8.59
C VAL A 251 -12.28 -10.37 -7.59
N GLY A 252 -11.13 -9.70 -7.46
CA GLY A 252 -10.08 -10.06 -6.49
C GLY A 252 -9.04 -11.07 -7.00
N SER A 253 -9.01 -11.35 -8.30
CA SER A 253 -8.07 -12.29 -8.93
C SER A 253 -6.85 -11.59 -9.50
N ALA A 254 -5.73 -12.29 -9.65
CA ALA A 254 -4.54 -11.80 -10.35
C ALA A 254 -4.79 -11.72 -11.86
N ASN A 255 -4.34 -10.63 -12.47
CA ASN A 255 -4.34 -10.44 -13.93
C ASN A 255 -3.32 -9.35 -14.29
N VAL A 256 -3.27 -8.97 -15.55
CA VAL A 256 -2.46 -7.87 -16.08
C VAL A 256 -3.32 -6.85 -16.83
N SER A 257 -2.82 -5.63 -16.96
CA SER A 257 -3.45 -4.60 -17.77
C SER A 257 -2.40 -3.71 -18.43
N GLY A 258 -2.75 -3.14 -19.59
CA GLY A 258 -1.89 -2.21 -20.31
C GLY A 258 -1.49 -1.04 -19.41
N ALA A 259 -0.19 -0.76 -19.36
CA ALA A 259 0.41 0.23 -18.45
C ALA A 259 -0.24 1.62 -18.50
N TYR A 260 -0.84 1.96 -19.63
CA TYR A 260 -1.44 3.26 -19.91
C TYR A 260 -2.93 3.37 -19.52
N TYR A 261 -3.57 2.30 -19.07
CA TYR A 261 -4.95 2.38 -18.57
C TYR A 261 -5.02 2.97 -17.17
N SER A 262 -6.09 3.73 -16.91
CA SER A 262 -6.36 4.29 -15.57
C SER A 262 -7.15 3.28 -14.75
N HIS A 263 -6.51 2.68 -13.75
CA HIS A 263 -7.15 1.77 -12.77
C HIS A 263 -7.14 2.37 -11.37
N GLY A 264 -7.57 1.60 -10.40
CA GLY A 264 -7.57 2.01 -9.01
C GLY A 264 -6.15 2.06 -8.42
N SER A 265 -5.91 3.03 -7.54
CA SER A 265 -4.69 3.23 -6.78
C SER A 265 -4.93 2.88 -5.30
N ALA A 266 -4.14 1.96 -4.76
CA ALA A 266 -4.17 1.54 -3.36
C ALA A 266 -2.75 1.66 -2.78
N PRO A 267 -2.32 2.89 -2.41
CA PRO A 267 -0.96 3.15 -1.97
C PRO A 267 -0.65 2.46 -0.66
N CYS A 268 0.60 2.03 -0.50
CA CYS A 268 1.14 1.46 0.74
C CYS A 268 2.31 2.32 1.21
N PHE A 269 2.57 2.28 2.51
CA PHE A 269 3.73 2.91 3.13
C PHE A 269 4.09 2.19 4.42
N LYS A 270 5.28 2.43 4.92
CA LYS A 270 5.76 1.88 6.21
C LYS A 270 6.16 3.02 7.16
N VAL A 271 5.84 2.88 8.43
CA VAL A 271 6.29 3.78 9.51
C VAL A 271 7.17 3.07 10.52
#